data_ec5b3093c646a988645158d4521a264b
#
_entry.id   ec5b3093c646a988645158d4521a264b
#
_cell.length_a   1.000
_cell.length_b   1.000
_cell.length_c   1.000
_cell.angle_alpha   90.00
_cell.angle_beta   90.00
_cell.angle_gamma   90.00
#
_symmetry.space_group_name_H-M   'P 1'
#
loop_
_entity.id
_entity.type
_entity.pdbx_description
1 polymer ?
#
loop_
_entity_poly.entity_id
_entity_poly.type
_entity_poly.pdbx_seq_one_letter_code
_entity_poly.pdbx_strand_id
1 'polypeptide(L)'
;AFYFFELARRYGDIAMPTRMLTIEEANTIGKTSFDEVIGFVVADCDACAADGNLPNTYVGEPGNETGRITRGFALALKSKALLYAASELHNPSMDVERWKRSAKAALDLIETGLYSLDPADKSNNITSPEVVLLRMNSDDNTFELRNFPIRFTEGRRTTAATGTFPTQELVDAFQTKNGYPVTLGVNGWQCDDPQFNAQTPYANRDLRFARTILANGSQFKGSMIETYVGGSDYASIAEGGSPTGYFLRKYIQESTDLNPNTPVSNKHHWIVYRYAE
;
A
#
# COMPACT_ATOMS: atom_id res chain seq x y z
N ALA A 1 20.59 -0.38 -6.13
CA ALA A 1 19.48 -1.16 -6.72
C ALA A 1 18.11 -0.52 -6.48
N PHE A 2 17.64 -0.38 -5.24
CA PHE A 2 16.26 0.06 -4.94
C PHE A 2 15.89 1.39 -5.61
N TYR A 3 16.68 2.43 -5.46
CA TYR A 3 16.39 3.75 -6.05
C TYR A 3 16.42 3.73 -7.58
N PHE A 4 17.32 2.98 -8.21
CA PHE A 4 17.34 2.83 -9.66
C PHE A 4 16.11 2.10 -10.18
N PHE A 5 15.67 1.04 -9.48
CA PHE A 5 14.41 0.38 -9.81
C PHE A 5 13.21 1.33 -9.65
N GLU A 6 13.14 2.10 -8.55
CA GLU A 6 12.05 3.06 -8.33
C GLU A 6 12.00 4.18 -9.38
N LEU A 7 13.15 4.60 -9.92
CA LEU A 7 13.22 5.54 -11.03
C LEU A 7 12.82 4.87 -12.35
N ALA A 8 13.42 3.70 -12.66
CA ALA A 8 13.19 3.02 -13.92
C ALA A 8 11.72 2.61 -14.11
N ARG A 9 11.06 2.10 -13.08
CA ARG A 9 9.63 1.72 -13.17
C ARG A 9 8.67 2.89 -13.41
N ARG A 10 9.11 4.14 -13.17
CA ARG A 10 8.31 5.36 -13.39
C ARG A 10 8.65 6.08 -14.69
N TYR A 11 9.90 6.02 -15.09
CA TYR A 11 10.43 6.85 -16.18
C TYR A 11 10.97 6.02 -17.37
N GLY A 12 10.99 4.69 -17.26
CA GLY A 12 11.61 3.83 -18.27
C GLY A 12 13.13 3.96 -18.25
N ASP A 13 13.71 4.37 -19.39
CA ASP A 13 15.14 4.62 -19.49
C ASP A 13 15.57 5.82 -18.64
N ILE A 14 16.60 5.64 -17.81
CA ILE A 14 17.08 6.64 -16.86
C ILE A 14 18.58 6.83 -16.95
N ALA A 15 19.08 7.99 -16.51
CA ALA A 15 20.51 8.16 -16.24
C ALA A 15 20.87 7.29 -15.02
N MET A 16 21.90 6.46 -15.15
CA MET A 16 22.35 5.53 -14.09
C MET A 16 23.82 5.76 -13.72
N PRO A 17 24.12 6.83 -12.95
CA PRO A 17 25.48 7.05 -12.48
C PRO A 17 25.83 6.02 -11.40
N THR A 18 26.90 5.25 -11.62
CA THR A 18 27.44 4.27 -10.65
C THR A 18 28.61 4.83 -9.83
N ARG A 19 28.99 6.08 -10.07
CA ARG A 19 30.02 6.82 -9.34
C ARG A 19 29.63 8.29 -9.21
N MET A 20 30.33 9.02 -8.39
CA MET A 20 30.19 10.48 -8.38
C MET A 20 30.63 11.07 -9.74
N LEU A 21 29.78 11.92 -10.29
CA LEU A 21 30.01 12.63 -11.54
C LEU A 21 30.48 14.05 -11.28
N THR A 22 31.29 14.60 -12.18
CA THR A 22 31.52 16.05 -12.25
C THR A 22 30.26 16.74 -12.79
N ILE A 23 30.19 18.09 -12.66
CA ILE A 23 29.05 18.86 -13.18
C ILE A 23 28.91 18.68 -14.70
N GLU A 24 30.05 18.65 -15.42
CA GLU A 24 30.06 18.46 -16.88
C GLU A 24 29.56 17.08 -17.26
N GLU A 25 30.03 16.02 -16.60
CA GLU A 25 29.56 14.64 -16.81
C GLU A 25 28.06 14.50 -16.49
N ALA A 26 27.59 15.13 -15.40
CA ALA A 26 26.18 15.06 -15.02
C ALA A 26 25.27 15.74 -16.05
N ASN A 27 25.75 16.77 -16.74
CA ASN A 27 24.99 17.46 -17.80
C ASN A 27 24.99 16.69 -19.14
N THR A 28 25.90 15.74 -19.33
CA THR A 28 26.10 15.01 -20.58
C THR A 28 25.77 13.53 -20.51
N ILE A 29 25.51 12.98 -19.30
CA ILE A 29 25.19 11.57 -19.12
C ILE A 29 23.95 11.19 -19.91
N GLY A 30 24.06 10.16 -20.74
CA GLY A 30 22.94 9.59 -21.49
C GLY A 30 22.02 8.73 -20.62
N LYS A 31 20.90 8.33 -21.21
CA LYS A 31 20.00 7.36 -20.59
C LYS A 31 20.54 5.94 -20.77
N THR A 32 20.44 5.15 -19.73
CA THR A 32 20.65 3.70 -19.73
C THR A 32 19.29 3.04 -19.97
N SER A 33 19.23 2.03 -20.81
CA SER A 33 17.98 1.33 -21.13
C SER A 33 17.36 0.66 -19.91
N PHE A 34 16.04 0.53 -19.92
CA PHE A 34 15.32 -0.13 -18.81
C PHE A 34 15.88 -1.53 -18.53
N ASP A 35 16.14 -2.33 -19.57
CA ASP A 35 16.67 -3.70 -19.43
C ASP A 35 18.07 -3.72 -18.80
N GLU A 36 18.95 -2.79 -19.15
CA GLU A 36 20.27 -2.66 -18.52
C GLU A 36 20.18 -2.24 -17.05
N VAL A 37 19.26 -1.29 -16.72
CA VAL A 37 19.00 -0.90 -15.33
C VAL A 37 18.49 -2.10 -14.53
N ILE A 38 17.56 -2.89 -15.07
CA ILE A 38 17.08 -4.11 -14.40
C ILE A 38 18.20 -5.14 -14.25
N GLY A 39 19.05 -5.31 -15.24
CA GLY A 39 20.24 -6.18 -15.16
C GLY A 39 21.15 -5.79 -14.00
N PHE A 40 21.43 -4.50 -13.83
CA PHE A 40 22.21 -3.95 -12.73
C PHE A 40 21.51 -4.19 -11.37
N VAL A 41 20.20 -3.92 -11.28
CA VAL A 41 19.40 -4.13 -10.07
C VAL A 41 19.43 -5.60 -9.65
N VAL A 42 19.29 -6.53 -10.59
CA VAL A 42 19.33 -7.98 -10.33
C VAL A 42 20.71 -8.40 -9.81
N ALA A 43 21.79 -7.93 -10.44
CA ALA A 43 23.16 -8.26 -10.03
C ALA A 43 23.47 -7.75 -8.61
N ASP A 44 23.04 -6.51 -8.29
CA ASP A 44 23.16 -5.97 -6.93
C ASP A 44 22.37 -6.79 -5.91
N CYS A 45 21.13 -7.17 -6.25
CA CYS A 45 20.29 -8.00 -5.38
C CYS A 45 20.93 -9.37 -5.14
N ASP A 46 21.50 -10.00 -6.16
CA ASP A 46 22.20 -11.29 -6.04
C ASP A 46 23.43 -11.17 -5.14
N ALA A 47 24.22 -10.11 -5.31
CA ALA A 47 25.37 -9.85 -4.44
C ALA A 47 24.95 -9.63 -2.98
N CYS A 48 23.84 -8.87 -2.75
CA CYS A 48 23.31 -8.64 -1.42
C CYS A 48 22.72 -9.91 -0.77
N ALA A 49 22.08 -10.76 -1.56
CA ALA A 49 21.44 -11.99 -1.09
C ALA A 49 22.44 -13.16 -0.87
N ALA A 50 23.67 -13.02 -1.36
CA ALA A 50 24.73 -14.03 -1.14
C ALA A 50 25.00 -14.23 0.35
N ASP A 51 25.37 -15.45 0.71
CA ASP A 51 25.56 -15.84 2.11
C ASP A 51 26.58 -14.95 2.84
N GLY A 52 26.15 -14.45 4.00
CA GLY A 52 26.98 -13.62 4.88
C GLY A 52 26.99 -12.12 4.54
N ASN A 53 26.40 -11.67 3.43
CA ASN A 53 26.42 -10.25 3.06
C ASN A 53 25.32 -9.45 3.77
N LEU A 54 24.11 -10.01 3.88
CA LEU A 54 23.01 -9.40 4.63
C LEU A 54 22.38 -10.40 5.59
N PRO A 55 21.97 -9.95 6.81
CA PRO A 55 21.25 -10.81 7.74
C PRO A 55 19.83 -11.10 7.26
N ASN A 56 19.24 -12.18 7.78
CA ASN A 56 17.85 -12.52 7.54
C ASN A 56 16.88 -11.60 8.30
N THR A 57 17.29 -11.07 9.45
CA THR A 57 16.50 -10.16 10.30
C THR A 57 17.42 -9.27 11.11
N TYR A 58 16.91 -8.10 11.50
CA TYR A 58 17.50 -7.22 12.52
C TYR A 58 16.67 -7.19 13.81
N VAL A 59 15.58 -7.94 13.87
CA VAL A 59 14.75 -8.04 15.07
C VAL A 59 15.52 -8.82 16.13
N GLY A 60 15.67 -8.21 17.32
CA GLY A 60 16.41 -8.81 18.43
C GLY A 60 17.92 -8.60 18.40
N GLU A 61 18.49 -8.00 17.35
CA GLU A 61 19.89 -7.62 17.31
C GLU A 61 20.20 -6.42 18.22
N PRO A 62 21.43 -6.35 18.75
CA PRO A 62 21.85 -5.17 19.55
C PRO A 62 21.67 -3.87 18.74
N GLY A 63 21.00 -2.87 19.36
CA GLY A 63 20.74 -1.58 18.73
C GLY A 63 19.39 -1.44 18.04
N ASN A 64 18.58 -2.51 17.99
CA ASN A 64 17.23 -2.50 17.38
C ASN A 64 17.20 -1.84 16.00
N GLU A 65 17.95 -2.37 15.06
CA GLU A 65 18.08 -1.85 13.70
C GLU A 65 16.90 -2.31 12.78
N THR A 66 15.73 -2.58 13.36
CA THR A 66 14.50 -2.92 12.61
C THR A 66 14.22 -1.88 11.52
N GLY A 67 13.91 -2.36 10.32
CA GLY A 67 13.66 -1.50 9.15
C GLY A 67 14.88 -1.32 8.23
N ARG A 68 16.05 -1.85 8.59
CA ARG A 68 17.19 -1.95 7.65
C ARG A 68 16.94 -3.02 6.60
N ILE A 69 17.67 -2.90 5.50
CA ILE A 69 17.60 -3.83 4.37
C ILE A 69 18.15 -5.20 4.79
N THR A 70 17.35 -6.25 4.56
CA THR A 70 17.68 -7.65 4.84
C THR A 70 17.92 -8.44 3.56
N ARG A 71 18.43 -9.67 3.70
CA ARG A 71 18.53 -10.64 2.60
C ARG A 71 17.18 -10.88 1.91
N GLY A 72 16.11 -11.00 2.71
CA GLY A 72 14.75 -11.19 2.17
C GLY A 72 14.28 -10.01 1.32
N PHE A 73 14.63 -8.77 1.68
CA PHE A 73 14.32 -7.62 0.85
C PHE A 73 15.09 -7.63 -0.49
N ALA A 74 16.35 -8.04 -0.51
CA ALA A 74 17.10 -8.14 -1.76
C ALA A 74 16.43 -9.13 -2.73
N LEU A 75 15.99 -10.30 -2.23
CA LEU A 75 15.24 -11.28 -3.02
C LEU A 75 13.89 -10.76 -3.49
N ALA A 76 13.15 -10.06 -2.62
CA ALA A 76 11.86 -9.46 -2.97
C ALA A 76 12.00 -8.37 -4.06
N LEU A 77 13.01 -7.50 -3.94
CA LEU A 77 13.30 -6.48 -4.94
C LEU A 77 13.67 -7.10 -6.29
N LYS A 78 14.50 -8.15 -6.30
CA LYS A 78 14.84 -8.91 -7.51
C LYS A 78 13.60 -9.47 -8.20
N SER A 79 12.73 -10.14 -7.44
CA SER A 79 11.46 -10.70 -7.96
C SER A 79 10.61 -9.62 -8.61
N LYS A 80 10.40 -8.48 -7.94
CA LYS A 80 9.60 -7.38 -8.46
C LYS A 80 10.23 -6.72 -9.68
N ALA A 81 11.52 -6.50 -9.70
CA ALA A 81 12.24 -5.95 -10.85
C ALA A 81 12.09 -6.84 -12.10
N LEU A 82 12.25 -8.14 -11.94
CA LEU A 82 12.05 -9.10 -13.01
C LEU A 82 10.60 -9.21 -13.46
N LEU A 83 9.62 -9.06 -12.56
CA LEU A 83 8.20 -9.02 -12.89
C LEU A 83 7.88 -7.83 -13.81
N TYR A 84 8.40 -6.65 -13.48
CA TYR A 84 8.22 -5.46 -14.32
C TYR A 84 8.89 -5.65 -15.71
N ALA A 85 10.07 -6.25 -15.75
CA ALA A 85 10.75 -6.56 -17.02
C ALA A 85 10.03 -7.62 -17.88
N ALA A 86 9.22 -8.49 -17.24
CA ALA A 86 8.40 -9.48 -17.93
C ALA A 86 7.03 -8.93 -18.39
N SER A 87 6.59 -7.79 -17.83
CA SER A 87 5.29 -7.18 -18.16
C SER A 87 5.23 -6.73 -19.62
N GLU A 88 4.03 -6.67 -20.18
CA GLU A 88 3.77 -6.35 -21.59
C GLU A 88 4.47 -5.06 -22.05
N LEU A 89 4.52 -4.03 -21.19
CA LEU A 89 5.18 -2.75 -21.49
C LEU A 89 6.66 -2.92 -21.86
N HIS A 90 7.37 -3.81 -21.19
CA HIS A 90 8.81 -4.03 -21.37
C HIS A 90 9.14 -5.36 -22.05
N ASN A 91 8.11 -6.15 -22.37
CA ASN A 91 8.20 -7.45 -23.04
C ASN A 91 7.14 -7.59 -24.14
N PRO A 92 7.12 -6.70 -25.14
CA PRO A 92 6.10 -6.71 -26.18
C PRO A 92 6.13 -7.97 -27.06
N SER A 93 7.26 -8.66 -27.09
CA SER A 93 7.39 -9.97 -27.78
C SER A 93 6.82 -11.14 -26.98
N MET A 94 6.33 -10.92 -25.77
CA MET A 94 5.81 -11.96 -24.86
C MET A 94 6.84 -13.08 -24.59
N ASP A 95 8.10 -12.72 -24.47
CA ASP A 95 9.18 -13.67 -24.14
C ASP A 95 8.89 -14.39 -22.82
N VAL A 96 8.63 -15.68 -22.90
CA VAL A 96 8.26 -16.54 -21.77
C VAL A 96 9.43 -16.70 -20.80
N GLU A 97 10.69 -16.59 -21.25
CA GLU A 97 11.85 -16.71 -20.35
C GLU A 97 11.93 -15.55 -19.34
N ARG A 98 11.45 -14.36 -19.69
CA ARG A 98 11.32 -13.25 -18.74
C ARG A 98 10.35 -13.60 -17.61
N TRP A 99 9.20 -14.21 -17.93
CA TRP A 99 8.22 -14.67 -16.96
C TRP A 99 8.76 -15.80 -16.06
N LYS A 100 9.47 -16.77 -16.65
CA LYS A 100 10.11 -17.86 -15.89
C LYS A 100 11.15 -17.32 -14.91
N ARG A 101 11.97 -16.35 -15.31
CA ARG A 101 12.96 -15.71 -14.44
C ARG A 101 12.30 -14.98 -13.27
N SER A 102 11.19 -14.26 -13.53
CA SER A 102 10.41 -13.59 -12.49
C SER A 102 9.81 -14.61 -11.51
N ALA A 103 9.16 -15.65 -12.01
CA ALA A 103 8.59 -16.71 -11.19
C ALA A 103 9.65 -17.44 -10.34
N LYS A 104 10.81 -17.73 -10.91
CA LYS A 104 11.91 -18.34 -10.16
C LYS A 104 12.43 -17.44 -9.05
N ALA A 105 12.56 -16.15 -9.29
CA ALA A 105 13.00 -15.20 -8.26
C ALA A 105 11.99 -15.06 -7.12
N ALA A 106 10.67 -15.13 -7.41
CA ALA A 106 9.64 -15.18 -6.38
C ALA A 106 9.73 -16.49 -5.57
N LEU A 107 9.90 -17.61 -6.25
CA LEU A 107 10.06 -18.93 -5.61
C LEU A 107 11.31 -18.96 -4.71
N ASP A 108 12.42 -18.38 -5.14
CA ASP A 108 13.65 -18.29 -4.33
C ASP A 108 13.40 -17.62 -2.98
N LEU A 109 12.57 -16.55 -2.95
CA LEU A 109 12.18 -15.91 -1.70
C LEU A 109 11.26 -16.82 -0.86
N ILE A 110 10.26 -17.45 -1.49
CA ILE A 110 9.32 -18.35 -0.82
C ILE A 110 10.07 -19.52 -0.16
N GLU A 111 11.00 -20.14 -0.87
CA GLU A 111 11.79 -21.28 -0.39
C GLU A 111 12.71 -20.94 0.79
N THR A 112 12.99 -19.65 1.05
CA THR A 112 13.74 -19.26 2.26
C THR A 112 12.99 -19.56 3.55
N GLY A 113 11.64 -19.59 3.53
CA GLY A 113 10.80 -19.75 4.72
C GLY A 113 10.87 -18.58 5.71
N LEU A 114 11.46 -17.44 5.32
CA LEU A 114 11.64 -16.26 6.20
C LEU A 114 10.32 -15.54 6.51
N TYR A 115 9.34 -15.67 5.64
CA TYR A 115 8.06 -14.96 5.70
C TYR A 115 6.88 -15.92 5.55
N SER A 116 5.70 -15.50 6.01
CA SER A 116 4.46 -16.24 5.81
C SER A 116 3.28 -15.28 5.66
N LEU A 117 2.19 -15.74 5.03
CA LEU A 117 0.97 -14.94 4.92
C LEU A 117 0.34 -14.70 6.29
N ASP A 118 -0.12 -13.48 6.53
CA ASP A 118 -0.86 -13.11 7.73
C ASP A 118 -2.37 -12.99 7.41
N PRO A 119 -3.20 -13.97 7.80
CA PRO A 119 -4.63 -13.94 7.52
C PRO A 119 -5.36 -12.77 8.20
N ALA A 120 -4.75 -12.15 9.21
CA ALA A 120 -5.32 -10.99 9.88
C ALA A 120 -5.12 -9.67 9.13
N ASP A 121 -4.31 -9.66 8.04
CA ASP A 121 -3.98 -8.48 7.22
C ASP A 121 -3.65 -7.25 8.06
N LYS A 122 -2.68 -7.40 8.93
CA LYS A 122 -2.23 -6.32 9.85
C LYS A 122 -1.32 -5.35 9.09
N SER A 123 -1.88 -4.59 8.17
CA SER A 123 -1.18 -3.74 7.21
C SER A 123 -0.31 -2.62 7.82
N ASN A 124 -0.38 -2.40 9.13
CA ASN A 124 0.45 -1.42 9.85
C ASN A 124 1.17 -2.02 11.08
N ASN A 125 1.29 -3.33 11.14
CA ASN A 125 1.92 -4.01 12.26
C ASN A 125 3.32 -4.49 11.88
N ILE A 126 4.34 -3.95 12.53
CA ILE A 126 5.74 -4.35 12.32
C ILE A 126 6.04 -5.80 12.72
N THR A 127 5.16 -6.42 13.50
CA THR A 127 5.30 -7.82 13.92
C THR A 127 4.59 -8.80 12.99
N SER A 128 3.93 -8.31 11.91
CA SER A 128 3.33 -9.19 10.92
C SER A 128 4.40 -10.02 10.22
N PRO A 129 4.21 -11.34 10.09
CA PRO A 129 5.16 -12.21 9.40
C PRO A 129 5.29 -11.94 7.89
N GLU A 130 4.43 -11.07 7.35
CA GLU A 130 4.50 -10.64 5.95
C GLU A 130 5.50 -9.50 5.70
N VAL A 131 5.91 -8.77 6.73
CA VAL A 131 6.72 -7.56 6.54
C VAL A 131 8.11 -7.92 6.06
N VAL A 132 8.44 -7.51 4.83
CA VAL A 132 9.76 -7.69 4.21
C VAL A 132 10.61 -6.44 4.40
N LEU A 133 10.05 -5.27 4.12
CA LEU A 133 10.69 -3.98 4.37
C LEU A 133 9.64 -2.96 4.81
N LEU A 134 9.97 -2.20 5.84
CA LEU A 134 9.16 -1.07 6.29
C LEU A 134 10.02 0.16 6.57
N ARG A 135 9.41 1.32 6.43
CA ARG A 135 9.94 2.59 6.92
C ARG A 135 9.36 2.85 8.30
N MET A 136 10.22 2.94 9.28
CA MET A 136 9.85 3.32 10.65
C MET A 136 9.47 4.80 10.72
N ASN A 137 8.35 5.11 11.35
CA ASN A 137 7.91 6.47 11.64
C ASN A 137 7.73 6.63 13.15
N SER A 138 7.83 7.86 13.64
CA SER A 138 7.52 8.23 15.03
C SER A 138 6.00 8.25 15.26
N ASP A 139 5.60 8.37 16.53
CA ASP A 139 4.21 8.56 16.91
C ASP A 139 3.66 9.86 16.33
N ASP A 140 2.48 9.79 15.72
CA ASP A 140 1.76 10.92 15.11
C ASP A 140 0.25 10.64 15.13
N ASN A 141 -0.55 11.67 15.04
CA ASN A 141 -2.01 11.61 14.87
C ASN A 141 -2.52 12.43 13.68
N THR A 142 -1.61 12.99 12.89
CA THR A 142 -1.95 13.82 11.73
C THR A 142 -2.64 13.01 10.63
N PHE A 143 -2.30 11.72 10.49
CA PHE A 143 -2.94 10.85 9.51
C PHE A 143 -4.42 10.66 9.84
N GLU A 144 -4.76 10.38 11.08
CA GLU A 144 -6.14 10.23 11.54
C GLU A 144 -6.88 11.57 11.50
N LEU A 145 -6.25 12.68 11.87
CA LEU A 145 -6.85 14.00 11.75
C LEU A 145 -7.34 14.29 10.32
N ARG A 146 -6.58 13.84 9.33
CA ARG A 146 -6.92 14.05 7.91
C ARG A 146 -7.96 13.06 7.38
N ASN A 147 -8.09 11.88 7.99
CA ASN A 147 -8.81 10.75 7.38
C ASN A 147 -9.97 10.20 8.22
N PHE A 148 -10.08 10.53 9.50
CA PHE A 148 -11.22 10.11 10.32
C PHE A 148 -12.55 10.67 9.79
N PRO A 149 -13.69 10.01 10.02
CA PRO A 149 -15.00 10.62 9.89
C PRO A 149 -15.07 11.90 10.72
N ILE A 150 -15.81 12.92 10.23
CA ILE A 150 -15.70 14.30 10.74
C ILE A 150 -15.98 14.39 12.24
N ARG A 151 -16.95 13.62 12.75
CA ARG A 151 -17.33 13.57 14.16
C ARG A 151 -16.16 13.23 15.09
N PHE A 152 -15.19 12.44 14.62
CA PHE A 152 -14.04 11.99 15.41
C PHE A 152 -12.81 12.88 15.27
N THR A 153 -12.92 14.04 14.63
CA THR A 153 -11.81 14.98 14.46
C THR A 153 -11.74 16.06 15.51
N GLU A 154 -12.65 16.05 16.49
CA GLU A 154 -12.75 17.04 17.59
C GLU A 154 -12.80 18.49 17.07
N GLY A 155 -13.45 18.72 15.94
CA GLY A 155 -13.50 20.02 15.27
C GLY A 155 -12.17 20.53 14.70
N ARG A 156 -11.13 19.73 14.76
CA ARG A 156 -9.78 20.14 14.32
C ARG A 156 -9.60 20.09 12.81
N ARG A 157 -10.39 19.30 12.09
CA ARG A 157 -10.38 19.30 10.63
C ARG A 157 -11.40 20.29 10.10
N THR A 158 -10.92 21.34 9.47
CA THR A 158 -11.73 22.45 8.94
C THR A 158 -11.85 22.43 7.41
N THR A 159 -11.26 21.46 6.73
CA THR A 159 -11.37 21.27 5.28
C THR A 159 -11.05 19.82 4.91
N ALA A 160 -11.74 19.31 3.88
CA ALA A 160 -11.46 17.99 3.31
C ALA A 160 -10.20 17.95 2.41
N ALA A 161 -9.62 19.10 2.07
CA ALA A 161 -8.56 19.21 1.05
C ALA A 161 -7.30 18.38 1.32
N THR A 162 -7.07 17.97 2.56
CA THR A 162 -5.88 17.19 2.96
C THR A 162 -6.18 15.71 3.26
N GLY A 163 -7.46 15.30 3.15
CA GLY A 163 -7.88 13.92 3.39
C GLY A 163 -7.74 13.02 2.16
N THR A 164 -7.82 11.72 2.41
CA THR A 164 -7.93 10.69 1.36
C THR A 164 -9.31 10.06 1.45
N PHE A 165 -10.10 10.24 0.42
CA PHE A 165 -11.47 9.73 0.38
C PHE A 165 -11.61 8.70 -0.75
N PRO A 166 -12.14 7.50 -0.47
CA PRO A 166 -12.45 6.51 -1.49
C PRO A 166 -13.41 7.07 -2.54
N THR A 167 -13.14 6.81 -3.82
CA THR A 167 -14.08 7.13 -4.90
C THR A 167 -15.13 6.05 -5.04
N GLN A 168 -16.22 6.35 -5.77
CA GLN A 168 -17.26 5.37 -6.07
C GLN A 168 -16.71 4.20 -6.90
N GLU A 169 -15.80 4.45 -7.84
CA GLU A 169 -15.16 3.43 -8.66
C GLU A 169 -14.36 2.43 -7.79
N LEU A 170 -13.68 2.92 -6.74
CA LEU A 170 -13.01 2.04 -5.80
C LEU A 170 -14.01 1.20 -5.01
N VAL A 171 -15.17 1.77 -4.61
CA VAL A 171 -16.25 1.04 -3.94
C VAL A 171 -16.81 -0.04 -4.85
N ASP A 172 -17.04 0.29 -6.12
CA ASP A 172 -17.58 -0.63 -7.13
C ASP A 172 -16.60 -1.77 -7.46
N ALA A 173 -15.29 -1.53 -7.38
CA ALA A 173 -14.25 -2.54 -7.59
C ALA A 173 -14.30 -3.70 -6.59
N PHE A 174 -14.91 -3.52 -5.42
CA PHE A 174 -15.14 -4.61 -4.48
C PHE A 174 -16.40 -5.39 -4.87
N GLN A 175 -16.26 -6.67 -5.12
CA GLN A 175 -17.35 -7.59 -5.44
C GLN A 175 -18.17 -7.96 -4.20
N THR A 176 -19.29 -8.67 -4.39
CA THR A 176 -19.93 -9.39 -3.28
C THR A 176 -19.00 -10.53 -2.80
N LYS A 177 -19.27 -11.09 -1.62
CA LYS A 177 -18.56 -12.29 -1.12
C LYS A 177 -18.68 -13.50 -2.06
N ASN A 178 -19.69 -13.51 -2.94
CA ASN A 178 -19.92 -14.54 -3.94
C ASN A 178 -19.25 -14.24 -5.29
N GLY A 179 -18.48 -13.12 -5.41
CA GLY A 179 -17.73 -12.75 -6.60
C GLY A 179 -18.51 -11.99 -7.68
N TYR A 180 -19.72 -11.50 -7.38
CA TYR A 180 -20.50 -10.71 -8.33
C TYR A 180 -20.11 -9.22 -8.27
N PRO A 181 -19.97 -8.55 -9.43
CA PRO A 181 -19.76 -7.10 -9.48
C PRO A 181 -20.93 -6.35 -8.84
N VAL A 182 -20.61 -5.23 -8.20
CA VAL A 182 -21.62 -4.31 -7.65
C VAL A 182 -21.31 -2.91 -8.15
N THR A 183 -22.25 -2.25 -8.77
CA THR A 183 -22.07 -0.89 -9.32
C THR A 183 -23.20 0.03 -8.88
N LEU A 184 -22.86 1.32 -8.71
CA LEU A 184 -23.84 2.39 -8.51
C LEU A 184 -24.04 3.13 -9.83
N GLY A 185 -25.14 2.84 -10.53
CA GLY A 185 -25.54 3.53 -11.76
C GLY A 185 -26.58 4.62 -11.51
N VAL A 186 -27.02 5.26 -12.59
CA VAL A 186 -28.07 6.31 -12.57
C VAL A 186 -29.41 5.81 -12.01
N ASN A 187 -29.66 4.51 -12.11
CA ASN A 187 -30.87 3.85 -11.59
C ASN A 187 -30.69 3.23 -10.20
N GLY A 188 -29.61 3.59 -9.49
CA GLY A 188 -29.27 3.03 -8.20
C GLY A 188 -28.31 1.83 -8.26
N TRP A 189 -28.25 1.10 -7.17
CA TRP A 189 -27.35 -0.05 -7.03
C TRP A 189 -27.78 -1.24 -7.89
N GLN A 190 -26.82 -1.84 -8.59
CA GLN A 190 -27.00 -2.97 -9.51
C GLN A 190 -26.05 -4.12 -9.17
N CYS A 191 -26.58 -5.34 -9.10
CA CYS A 191 -25.80 -6.56 -8.88
C CYS A 191 -26.64 -7.78 -9.23
N ASP A 192 -26.05 -8.77 -9.89
CA ASP A 192 -26.73 -10.02 -10.27
C ASP A 192 -26.65 -11.10 -9.18
N ASP A 193 -26.02 -10.81 -8.03
CA ASP A 193 -25.99 -11.74 -6.88
C ASP A 193 -27.40 -11.89 -6.29
N PRO A 194 -27.99 -13.11 -6.23
CA PRO A 194 -29.30 -13.33 -5.64
C PRO A 194 -29.42 -12.92 -4.16
N GLN A 195 -28.28 -12.80 -3.46
CA GLN A 195 -28.22 -12.36 -2.06
C GLN A 195 -27.98 -10.86 -1.90
N PHE A 196 -27.84 -10.12 -3.01
CA PHE A 196 -27.66 -8.68 -2.96
C PHE A 196 -28.96 -7.95 -2.61
N ASN A 197 -28.85 -6.95 -1.75
CA ASN A 197 -29.97 -6.08 -1.43
C ASN A 197 -29.56 -4.61 -1.65
N ALA A 198 -30.20 -3.96 -2.59
CA ALA A 198 -29.96 -2.54 -2.93
C ALA A 198 -30.24 -1.56 -1.76
N GLN A 199 -31.04 -1.95 -0.76
CA GLN A 199 -31.28 -1.15 0.45
C GLN A 199 -30.11 -1.23 1.45
N THR A 200 -29.27 -2.28 1.33
CA THR A 200 -28.08 -2.52 2.16
C THR A 200 -26.87 -2.83 1.27
N PRO A 201 -26.46 -1.92 0.37
CA PRO A 201 -25.53 -2.23 -0.72
C PRO A 201 -24.10 -2.55 -0.26
N TYR A 202 -23.79 -2.25 0.99
CA TYR A 202 -22.49 -2.53 1.61
C TYR A 202 -22.46 -3.85 2.37
N ALA A 203 -23.61 -4.50 2.57
CA ALA A 203 -23.68 -5.83 3.19
C ALA A 203 -23.19 -6.91 2.21
N ASN A 204 -22.65 -8.00 2.76
CA ASN A 204 -22.20 -9.16 1.97
C ASN A 204 -21.16 -8.84 0.87
N ARG A 205 -20.38 -7.75 1.04
CA ARG A 205 -19.26 -7.44 0.16
C ARG A 205 -18.04 -8.28 0.53
N ASP A 206 -17.06 -8.33 -0.35
CA ASP A 206 -15.73 -8.89 -0.06
C ASP A 206 -15.20 -8.33 1.27
N LEU A 207 -14.58 -9.18 2.09
CA LEU A 207 -14.06 -8.79 3.41
C LEU A 207 -13.08 -7.62 3.34
N ARG A 208 -12.36 -7.46 2.22
CA ARG A 208 -11.44 -6.35 1.98
C ARG A 208 -12.18 -5.00 1.92
N PHE A 209 -13.45 -4.98 1.49
CA PHE A 209 -14.25 -3.75 1.50
C PHE A 209 -14.32 -3.14 2.90
N ALA A 210 -14.83 -3.90 3.87
CA ALA A 210 -14.98 -3.41 5.25
C ALA A 210 -13.64 -3.10 5.94
N ARG A 211 -12.54 -3.70 5.49
CA ARG A 211 -11.19 -3.40 5.98
C ARG A 211 -10.57 -2.15 5.35
N THR A 212 -11.09 -1.71 4.20
CA THR A 212 -10.52 -0.62 3.40
C THR A 212 -11.32 0.66 3.50
N ILE A 213 -12.65 0.56 3.57
CA ILE A 213 -13.59 1.68 3.40
C ILE A 213 -14.56 1.72 4.59
N LEU A 214 -14.83 2.94 5.07
CA LEU A 214 -15.96 3.25 5.94
C LEU A 214 -17.04 3.87 5.07
N ALA A 215 -18.14 3.15 4.91
CA ALA A 215 -19.34 3.61 4.22
C ALA A 215 -20.43 3.92 5.25
N ASN A 216 -21.53 4.49 4.80
CA ASN A 216 -22.72 4.69 5.65
C ASN A 216 -23.15 3.37 6.30
N GLY A 217 -23.38 3.38 7.60
CA GLY A 217 -23.70 2.18 8.38
C GLY A 217 -22.52 1.35 8.87
N SER A 218 -21.27 1.70 8.51
CA SER A 218 -20.08 1.02 9.03
C SER A 218 -19.91 1.28 10.53
N GLN A 219 -19.44 0.27 11.28
CA GLN A 219 -19.03 0.44 12.67
C GLN A 219 -17.62 1.03 12.75
N PHE A 220 -17.44 2.07 13.56
CA PHE A 220 -16.16 2.74 13.78
C PHE A 220 -16.10 3.32 15.20
N LYS A 221 -15.05 3.01 15.96
CA LYS A 221 -14.83 3.49 17.32
C LYS A 221 -16.09 3.38 18.22
N GLY A 222 -16.81 2.26 18.11
CA GLY A 222 -18.02 1.99 18.90
C GLY A 222 -19.29 2.70 18.44
N SER A 223 -19.27 3.41 17.30
CA SER A 223 -20.42 4.13 16.76
C SER A 223 -20.68 3.75 15.29
N MET A 224 -21.90 3.93 14.84
CA MET A 224 -22.28 3.77 13.44
C MET A 224 -21.93 5.05 12.66
N ILE A 225 -21.35 4.91 11.49
CA ILE A 225 -21.05 6.03 10.57
C ILE A 225 -22.32 6.42 9.84
N GLU A 226 -22.61 7.73 9.81
CA GLU A 226 -23.81 8.32 9.23
C GLU A 226 -23.43 9.44 8.25
N THR A 227 -23.28 9.10 6.97
CA THR A 227 -22.82 10.04 5.92
C THR A 227 -23.95 10.63 5.09
N TYR A 228 -25.20 10.29 5.37
CA TYR A 228 -26.37 10.89 4.71
C TYR A 228 -26.60 12.33 5.19
N VAL A 229 -27.34 13.12 4.41
CA VAL A 229 -27.65 14.52 4.76
C VAL A 229 -28.37 14.60 6.12
N GLY A 230 -27.75 15.31 7.07
CA GLY A 230 -28.22 15.39 8.46
C GLY A 230 -27.68 14.32 9.39
N GLY A 231 -26.92 13.36 8.89
CA GLY A 231 -26.20 12.38 9.73
C GLY A 231 -25.00 12.97 10.46
N SER A 232 -24.56 12.30 11.52
CA SER A 232 -23.50 12.79 12.42
C SER A 232 -22.12 12.91 11.76
N ASP A 233 -21.87 12.20 10.65
CA ASP A 233 -20.63 12.23 9.89
C ASP A 233 -20.78 12.94 8.55
N TYR A 234 -21.91 13.62 8.33
CA TYR A 234 -22.15 14.49 7.19
C TYR A 234 -21.65 15.91 7.48
N ALA A 235 -20.88 16.46 6.57
CA ALA A 235 -20.52 17.87 6.51
C ALA A 235 -20.21 18.27 5.07
N SER A 236 -20.26 19.56 4.77
CA SER A 236 -19.81 20.06 3.47
C SER A 236 -18.27 19.87 3.33
N ILE A 237 -17.77 19.86 2.10
CA ILE A 237 -16.33 19.79 1.82
C ILE A 237 -15.58 20.93 2.52
N ALA A 238 -16.16 22.13 2.56
CA ALA A 238 -15.59 23.30 3.20
C ALA A 238 -15.51 23.16 4.74
N GLU A 239 -16.36 22.32 5.32
CA GLU A 239 -16.38 22.02 6.76
C GLU A 239 -15.60 20.72 7.10
N GLY A 240 -14.91 20.13 6.13
CA GLY A 240 -14.11 18.94 6.33
C GLY A 240 -14.84 17.60 6.12
N GLY A 241 -16.07 17.64 5.57
CA GLY A 241 -16.84 16.45 5.23
C GLY A 241 -16.26 15.69 4.02
N SER A 242 -16.65 14.43 3.86
CA SER A 242 -16.23 13.63 2.72
C SER A 242 -16.88 14.11 1.42
N PRO A 243 -16.12 14.35 0.34
CA PRO A 243 -16.67 14.69 -0.97
C PRO A 243 -17.39 13.52 -1.65
N THR A 244 -17.19 12.29 -1.18
CA THR A 244 -17.73 11.06 -1.78
C THR A 244 -18.73 10.33 -0.88
N GLY A 245 -18.88 10.76 0.38
CA GLY A 245 -19.66 10.05 1.38
C GLY A 245 -18.95 8.81 1.97
N TYR A 246 -17.70 8.54 1.56
CA TYR A 246 -16.86 7.46 2.08
C TYR A 246 -15.67 8.00 2.84
N PHE A 247 -15.18 7.23 3.81
CA PHE A 247 -13.95 7.52 4.53
C PHE A 247 -12.97 6.35 4.41
N LEU A 248 -11.68 6.65 4.54
CA LEU A 248 -10.63 5.66 4.56
C LEU A 248 -10.69 4.87 5.88
N ARG A 249 -10.59 3.53 5.81
CA ARG A 249 -10.36 2.67 6.98
C ARG A 249 -8.99 2.02 6.95
N LYS A 250 -8.54 1.64 5.75
CA LYS A 250 -7.20 1.02 5.59
C LYS A 250 -6.11 1.96 6.12
N TYR A 251 -5.17 1.39 6.88
CA TYR A 251 -4.07 2.14 7.49
C TYR A 251 -4.46 3.08 8.64
N ILE A 252 -5.74 3.18 8.97
CA ILE A 252 -6.24 3.94 10.11
C ILE A 252 -5.97 3.16 11.41
N GLN A 253 -5.51 3.86 12.45
CA GLN A 253 -5.41 3.35 13.82
C GLN A 253 -6.62 3.83 14.62
N GLU A 254 -7.61 2.94 14.82
CA GLU A 254 -8.85 3.30 15.53
C GLU A 254 -8.61 3.65 17.01
N SER A 255 -7.47 3.26 17.58
CA SER A 255 -7.03 3.63 18.92
C SER A 255 -6.53 5.07 19.05
N THR A 256 -6.23 5.76 17.94
CA THR A 256 -5.85 7.18 17.93
C THR A 256 -6.98 8.03 18.53
N ASP A 257 -6.63 8.93 19.45
CA ASP A 257 -7.56 9.92 20.01
C ASP A 257 -7.07 11.32 19.66
N LEU A 258 -7.96 12.13 19.11
CA LEU A 258 -7.69 13.51 18.71
C LEU A 258 -8.12 14.53 19.76
N ASN A 259 -8.63 14.09 20.92
CA ASN A 259 -8.97 14.96 22.03
C ASN A 259 -7.74 15.80 22.43
N PRO A 260 -7.81 17.15 22.39
CA PRO A 260 -6.66 17.99 22.68
C PRO A 260 -6.14 17.87 24.12
N ASN A 261 -6.98 17.42 25.06
CA ASN A 261 -6.59 17.28 26.47
C ASN A 261 -5.94 15.92 26.77
N THR A 262 -6.30 14.89 26.03
CA THR A 262 -5.82 13.50 26.24
C THR A 262 -5.50 12.85 24.88
N PRO A 263 -4.59 13.42 24.07
CA PRO A 263 -4.32 12.89 22.73
C PRO A 263 -3.64 11.52 22.81
N VAL A 264 -4.05 10.63 21.94
CA VAL A 264 -3.36 9.35 21.69
C VAL A 264 -2.83 9.35 20.26
N SER A 265 -1.51 9.25 20.14
CA SER A 265 -0.82 9.11 18.86
C SER A 265 -0.40 7.67 18.63
N ASN A 266 -0.24 7.29 17.38
CA ASN A 266 0.20 5.96 16.97
C ASN A 266 1.30 6.04 15.92
N LYS A 267 2.09 4.97 15.81
CA LYS A 267 3.12 4.85 14.79
C LYS A 267 2.51 4.36 13.48
N HIS A 268 2.66 5.18 12.43
CA HIS A 268 2.27 4.81 11.07
C HIS A 268 3.50 4.35 10.28
N HIS A 269 3.96 3.13 10.55
CA HIS A 269 5.05 2.54 9.77
C HIS A 269 4.57 2.29 8.35
N TRP A 270 5.36 2.74 7.36
CA TRP A 270 5.04 2.48 5.97
C TRP A 270 5.66 1.17 5.52
N ILE A 271 4.84 0.17 5.22
CA ILE A 271 5.30 -1.11 4.66
C ILE A 271 5.63 -0.89 3.18
N VAL A 272 6.92 -1.02 2.86
CA VAL A 272 7.46 -0.84 1.50
C VAL A 272 7.29 -2.10 0.67
N TYR A 273 7.49 -3.25 1.33
CA TYR A 273 7.36 -4.58 0.74
C TYR A 273 6.73 -5.56 1.70
N ARG A 274 5.82 -6.35 1.19
CA ARG A 274 5.09 -7.38 1.92
C ARG A 274 5.16 -8.70 1.18
N TYR A 275 5.23 -9.80 1.92
CA TYR A 275 5.33 -11.15 1.35
C TYR A 275 4.14 -11.53 0.44
N ALA A 276 2.93 -11.01 0.73
CA ALA A 276 1.75 -11.23 -0.12
C ALA A 276 1.86 -10.62 -1.53
N GLU A 277 2.78 -9.67 -1.77
CA GLU A 277 3.04 -9.09 -3.10
C GLU A 277 3.76 -10.05 -4.04
#